data_06c2688da142353ebc889bfd7607a421
#
_entry.id   06c2688da142353ebc889bfd7607a421
#
_cell.length_a   1.000
_cell.length_b   1.000
_cell.length_c   1.000
_cell.angle_alpha   90.00
_cell.angle_beta   90.00
_cell.angle_gamma   90.00
#
_symmetry.space_group_name_H-M   'P 1'
#
loop_
_entity.id
_entity.type
_entity.pdbx_description
1 polymer ?
#
loop_
_entity_poly.entity_id
_entity_poly.type
_entity_poly.pdbx_seq_one_letter_code
_entity_poly.pdbx_strand_id
1 'polypeptide(L)'
;WGVREGFLPTRDPKLERAFKYNFGVDASFWNSLSLTFDAYWQRRDRIFVSESARVSSVLGVQPAYVNAGKVDSYGAEVGVAYEQNWGDWRFHTGGTFSFCRNEIKEMYEQPRAEDYLKRTGKSVGQYFGLEAIGFFQDELEIEAAPLHTFGSVRPGDVRYKDQNKDGVINEN
;
A
#
# COMPACT_ATOMS: atom_id res chain seq x y z
N TRP A 1 -3.13 -39.46 -15.81
CA TRP A 1 -2.45 -38.23 -16.27
C TRP A 1 -3.53 -37.33 -16.88
N GLY A 2 -3.82 -36.14 -16.30
CA GLY A 2 -4.74 -35.18 -16.88
C GLY A 2 -3.95 -33.99 -17.45
N VAL A 3 -4.36 -33.51 -18.61
CA VAL A 3 -3.89 -32.23 -19.16
C VAL A 3 -4.79 -31.15 -18.62
N ARG A 4 -4.21 -30.10 -18.06
CA ARG A 4 -4.91 -28.91 -17.54
C ARG A 4 -4.40 -27.67 -18.29
N GLU A 5 -5.30 -26.84 -18.73
CA GLU A 5 -4.91 -25.53 -19.26
C GLU A 5 -4.27 -24.69 -18.17
N GLY A 6 -3.15 -24.05 -18.52
CA GLY A 6 -2.44 -23.10 -17.66
C GLY A 6 -2.87 -21.67 -17.91
N PHE A 7 -1.95 -20.74 -17.63
CA PHE A 7 -2.15 -19.32 -17.94
C PHE A 7 -2.18 -19.08 -19.45
N LEU A 8 -3.03 -18.15 -19.88
CA LEU A 8 -2.97 -17.65 -21.24
C LEU A 8 -1.60 -16.97 -21.48
N PRO A 9 -1.01 -17.15 -22.67
CA PRO A 9 0.29 -16.56 -22.97
C PRO A 9 0.19 -15.03 -23.04
N THR A 10 1.20 -14.36 -22.49
CA THR A 10 1.36 -12.92 -22.62
C THR A 10 1.70 -12.57 -24.05
N ARG A 11 0.92 -11.68 -24.67
CA ARG A 11 1.25 -11.14 -25.99
C ARG A 11 2.28 -10.01 -25.81
N ASP A 12 3.38 -10.04 -26.59
CA ASP A 12 4.42 -9.01 -26.63
C ASP A 12 4.93 -8.62 -25.22
N PRO A 13 5.55 -9.56 -24.48
CA PRO A 13 6.06 -9.27 -23.16
C PRO A 13 7.22 -8.26 -23.22
N LYS A 14 7.14 -7.21 -22.41
CA LYS A 14 8.16 -6.16 -22.30
C LYS A 14 8.83 -6.21 -20.94
N LEU A 15 10.08 -5.79 -20.88
CA LEU A 15 10.77 -5.62 -19.61
C LEU A 15 10.16 -4.45 -18.83
N GLU A 16 10.08 -4.60 -17.52
CA GLU A 16 9.78 -3.48 -16.62
C GLU A 16 10.84 -2.40 -16.79
N ARG A 17 10.43 -1.15 -16.61
CA ARG A 17 11.29 0.00 -16.72
C ARG A 17 11.14 0.88 -15.49
N ALA A 18 12.27 1.32 -14.94
CA ALA A 18 12.31 2.25 -13.82
C ALA A 18 13.09 3.51 -14.20
N PHE A 19 12.46 4.66 -14.01
CA PHE A 19 13.12 5.96 -14.01
C PHE A 19 13.34 6.37 -12.56
N LYS A 20 14.56 6.75 -12.24
CA LYS A 20 14.96 7.14 -10.89
C LYS A 20 15.65 8.49 -10.94
N TYR A 21 15.25 9.37 -10.06
CA TYR A 21 15.91 10.65 -9.79
C TYR A 21 16.30 10.65 -8.32
N ASN A 22 17.51 11.06 -8.05
CA ASN A 22 18.01 11.25 -6.69
C ASN A 22 18.74 12.58 -6.60
N PHE A 23 18.53 13.28 -5.50
CA PHE A 23 19.24 14.49 -5.15
C PHE A 23 19.74 14.35 -3.73
N GLY A 24 21.06 14.45 -3.55
CA GLY A 24 21.72 14.31 -2.25
C GLY A 24 22.60 15.51 -1.95
N VAL A 25 22.69 15.87 -0.69
CA VAL A 25 23.57 16.89 -0.15
C VAL A 25 24.20 16.38 1.13
N ASP A 26 25.54 16.41 1.16
CA ASP A 26 26.32 16.19 2.37
C ASP A 26 26.99 17.49 2.77
N ALA A 27 26.84 17.88 4.02
CA ALA A 27 27.43 19.09 4.57
C ALA A 27 28.07 18.83 5.92
N SER A 28 29.24 19.44 6.15
CA SER A 28 29.92 19.38 7.44
C SER A 28 30.19 20.80 7.92
N PHE A 29 29.86 21.08 9.17
CA PHE A 29 29.99 22.39 9.79
C PHE A 29 30.91 22.27 11.03
N TRP A 30 31.84 23.20 11.15
CA TRP A 30 32.72 23.35 12.32
C TRP A 30 33.48 22.08 12.72
N ASN A 31 33.71 21.16 11.78
CA ASN A 31 34.30 19.82 12.02
C ASN A 31 33.58 19.01 13.12
N SER A 32 32.39 19.41 13.51
CA SER A 32 31.62 18.80 14.61
C SER A 32 30.23 18.36 14.21
N LEU A 33 29.59 19.02 13.23
CA LEU A 33 28.25 18.74 12.78
C LEU A 33 28.28 18.23 11.35
N SER A 34 27.74 17.04 11.13
CA SER A 34 27.52 16.46 9.80
C SER A 34 26.03 16.37 9.52
N LEU A 35 25.64 16.81 8.35
CA LEU A 35 24.28 16.75 7.84
C LEU A 35 24.29 16.00 6.50
N THR A 36 23.45 15.00 6.36
CA THR A 36 23.15 14.34 5.10
C THR A 36 21.69 14.52 4.76
N PHE A 37 21.40 14.80 3.51
CA PHE A 37 20.04 14.91 2.99
C PHE A 37 19.97 14.25 1.63
N ASP A 38 19.03 13.31 1.48
CA ASP A 38 18.71 12.65 0.22
C ASP A 38 17.22 12.76 -0.07
N ALA A 39 16.87 13.11 -1.30
CA ALA A 39 15.50 13.06 -1.78
C ALA A 39 15.46 12.28 -3.08
N TYR A 40 14.49 11.41 -3.23
CA TYR A 40 14.37 10.58 -4.40
C TYR A 40 12.94 10.50 -4.92
N TRP A 41 12.84 10.28 -6.21
CA TRP A 41 11.62 9.94 -6.90
C TRP A 41 11.88 8.85 -7.93
N GLN A 42 11.01 7.85 -7.97
CA GLN A 42 11.09 6.74 -8.90
C GLN A 42 9.72 6.49 -9.52
N ARG A 43 9.69 6.35 -10.84
CA ARG A 43 8.57 5.78 -11.57
C ARG A 43 8.94 4.42 -12.13
N ARG A 44 8.16 3.42 -11.79
CA ARG A 44 8.25 2.09 -12.38
C ARG A 44 7.03 1.88 -13.27
N ASP A 45 7.26 1.58 -14.54
CA ASP A 45 6.21 1.30 -15.51
C ASP A 45 6.39 -0.08 -16.15
N ARG A 46 5.38 -0.52 -16.91
CA ARG A 46 5.32 -1.85 -17.54
C ARG A 46 5.40 -3.00 -16.54
N ILE A 47 4.90 -2.80 -15.33
CA ILE A 47 4.84 -3.85 -14.32
C ILE A 47 3.85 -4.91 -14.79
N PHE A 48 4.23 -6.19 -14.66
CA PHE A 48 3.36 -7.31 -14.98
C PHE A 48 2.21 -7.37 -13.97
N VAL A 49 0.99 -7.20 -14.46
CA VAL A 49 -0.24 -7.34 -13.68
C VAL A 49 -1.16 -8.35 -14.34
N SER A 50 -1.93 -9.07 -13.56
CA SER A 50 -2.91 -10.02 -14.08
C SER A 50 -4.06 -9.28 -14.76
N GLU A 51 -4.48 -9.76 -15.92
CA GLU A 51 -5.64 -9.24 -16.65
C GLU A 51 -6.99 -9.79 -16.11
N SER A 52 -6.99 -10.33 -14.90
CA SER A 52 -8.17 -10.95 -14.26
C SER A 52 -9.39 -10.02 -14.17
N ALA A 53 -9.17 -8.71 -14.17
CA ALA A 53 -10.24 -7.73 -14.19
C ALA A 53 -11.06 -7.70 -15.49
N ARG A 54 -10.50 -8.24 -16.60
CA ARG A 54 -11.11 -8.23 -17.93
C ARG A 54 -11.58 -9.59 -18.41
N VAL A 55 -11.11 -10.64 -17.77
CA VAL A 55 -11.43 -12.03 -18.16
C VAL A 55 -12.45 -12.60 -17.20
N SER A 56 -13.60 -13.00 -17.73
CA SER A 56 -14.63 -13.64 -16.93
C SER A 56 -14.16 -15.01 -16.43
N SER A 57 -14.40 -15.30 -15.15
CA SER A 57 -14.12 -16.60 -14.54
C SER A 57 -14.90 -17.76 -15.20
N VAL A 58 -15.99 -17.44 -15.91
CA VAL A 58 -16.81 -18.44 -16.65
C VAL A 58 -16.01 -19.11 -17.77
N LEU A 59 -14.96 -18.46 -18.29
CA LEU A 59 -14.11 -19.04 -19.34
C LEU A 59 -13.24 -20.21 -18.86
N GLY A 60 -13.10 -20.41 -17.55
CA GLY A 60 -12.33 -21.52 -16.97
C GLY A 60 -10.81 -21.47 -17.20
N VAL A 61 -10.30 -20.41 -17.84
CA VAL A 61 -8.87 -20.22 -18.13
C VAL A 61 -8.26 -19.18 -17.21
N GLN A 62 -6.97 -19.34 -16.91
CA GLN A 62 -6.22 -18.35 -16.15
C GLN A 62 -5.87 -17.15 -17.06
N PRO A 63 -6.19 -15.91 -16.66
CA PRO A 63 -5.89 -14.74 -17.48
C PRO A 63 -4.39 -14.54 -17.68
N ALA A 64 -4.03 -13.92 -18.81
CA ALA A 64 -2.65 -13.53 -19.09
C ALA A 64 -2.16 -12.45 -18.14
N TYR A 65 -0.85 -12.36 -18.01
CA TYR A 65 -0.19 -11.19 -17.42
C TYR A 65 0.14 -10.19 -18.52
N VAL A 66 -0.03 -8.91 -18.24
CA VAL A 66 0.23 -7.82 -19.17
C VAL A 66 1.07 -6.73 -18.54
N ASN A 67 1.86 -6.04 -19.33
CA ASN A 67 2.73 -4.94 -18.88
C ASN A 67 1.95 -3.61 -18.75
N ALA A 68 1.05 -3.54 -17.79
CA ALA A 68 0.15 -2.40 -17.65
C ALA A 68 0.21 -1.69 -16.29
N GLY A 69 0.96 -2.25 -15.34
CA GLY A 69 1.12 -1.62 -14.03
C GLY A 69 2.08 -0.44 -14.05
N LYS A 70 1.75 0.60 -13.27
CA LYS A 70 2.59 1.77 -13.02
C LYS A 70 2.53 2.16 -11.57
N VAL A 71 3.70 2.38 -10.96
CA VAL A 71 3.85 2.78 -9.55
C VAL A 71 4.85 3.92 -9.47
N ASP A 72 4.48 4.97 -8.76
CA ASP A 72 5.38 6.04 -8.35
C ASP A 72 5.80 5.82 -6.91
N SER A 73 7.08 6.06 -6.60
CA SER A 73 7.64 6.02 -5.25
C SER A 73 8.49 7.27 -5.04
N TYR A 74 8.40 7.87 -3.87
CA TYR A 74 9.18 9.04 -3.51
C TYR A 74 9.46 9.06 -2.02
N GLY A 75 10.54 9.72 -1.66
CA GLY A 75 10.93 9.83 -0.27
C GLY A 75 12.06 10.81 -0.04
N ALA A 76 12.34 11.03 1.22
CA ALA A 76 13.48 11.81 1.66
C ALA A 76 14.09 11.20 2.93
N GLU A 77 15.40 11.34 3.05
CA GLU A 77 16.18 10.89 4.18
C GLU A 77 17.03 12.04 4.71
N VAL A 78 17.08 12.17 6.01
CA VAL A 78 17.90 13.17 6.71
C VAL A 78 18.71 12.47 7.77
N GLY A 79 20.01 12.70 7.76
CA GLY A 79 20.92 12.26 8.81
C GLY A 79 21.61 13.47 9.45
N VAL A 80 21.69 13.45 10.77
CA VAL A 80 22.42 14.47 11.55
C VAL A 80 23.33 13.74 12.51
N ALA A 81 24.60 14.10 12.50
CA ALA A 81 25.58 13.63 13.50
C ALA A 81 26.37 14.79 14.06
N TYR A 82 26.52 14.79 15.36
CA TYR A 82 27.32 15.79 16.07
C TYR A 82 28.40 15.09 16.90
N GLU A 83 29.63 15.52 16.74
CA GLU A 83 30.78 15.04 17.50
C GLU A 83 31.56 16.23 18.06
N GLN A 84 31.88 16.18 19.35
CA GLN A 84 32.66 17.22 20.02
C GLN A 84 33.59 16.62 21.07
N ASN A 85 34.80 17.12 21.11
CA ASN A 85 35.79 16.76 22.14
C ASN A 85 35.95 17.92 23.14
N TRP A 86 35.85 17.61 24.45
CA TRP A 86 36.05 18.55 25.54
C TRP A 86 37.12 17.99 26.50
N GLY A 87 38.37 18.36 26.29
CA GLY A 87 39.48 17.76 27.02
C GLY A 87 39.57 16.25 26.78
N ASP A 88 39.45 15.49 27.86
CA ASP A 88 39.46 13.98 27.78
C ASP A 88 38.14 13.36 27.41
N TRP A 89 37.08 14.17 27.28
CA TRP A 89 35.75 13.71 26.96
C TRP A 89 35.45 13.80 25.46
N ARG A 90 34.97 12.70 24.89
CA ARG A 90 34.40 12.69 23.53
C ARG A 90 32.90 12.49 23.62
N PHE A 91 32.16 13.45 23.08
CA PHE A 91 30.72 13.39 22.96
C PHE A 91 30.36 13.12 21.51
N HIS A 92 29.50 12.14 21.29
CA HIS A 92 28.94 11.81 19.97
C HIS A 92 27.45 11.58 20.12
N THR A 93 26.66 12.19 19.23
CA THR A 93 25.23 11.97 19.11
C THR A 93 24.81 12.09 17.67
N GLY A 94 23.71 11.45 17.31
CA GLY A 94 23.18 11.54 15.96
C GLY A 94 21.80 10.89 15.85
N GLY A 95 21.16 11.17 14.74
CA GLY A 95 19.85 10.61 14.42
C GLY A 95 19.61 10.62 12.92
N THR A 96 18.76 9.73 12.48
CA THR A 96 18.30 9.66 11.09
C THR A 96 16.78 9.70 11.07
N PHE A 97 16.25 10.37 10.05
CA PHE A 97 14.82 10.36 9.74
C PHE A 97 14.66 9.96 8.28
N SER A 98 13.77 9.01 8.01
CA SER A 98 13.41 8.65 6.65
C SER A 98 11.90 8.69 6.45
N PHE A 99 11.50 9.18 5.29
CA PHE A 99 10.14 9.21 4.84
C PHE A 99 10.06 8.60 3.44
N CYS A 100 9.12 7.67 3.27
CA CYS A 100 8.92 7.00 1.99
C CYS A 100 7.43 6.82 1.74
N ARG A 101 7.00 7.08 0.50
CA ARG A 101 5.66 6.76 0.02
C ARG A 101 5.71 6.18 -1.38
N ASN A 102 4.73 5.36 -1.68
CA ASN A 102 4.47 4.89 -3.02
C ASN A 102 2.97 5.00 -3.34
N GLU A 103 2.65 5.02 -4.62
CA GLU A 103 1.28 5.14 -5.12
C GLU A 103 1.13 4.35 -6.41
N ILE A 104 0.09 3.52 -6.46
CA ILE A 104 -0.31 2.81 -7.68
C ILE A 104 -0.96 3.82 -8.62
N LYS A 105 -0.31 4.12 -9.74
CA LYS A 105 -0.84 5.05 -10.76
C LYS A 105 -1.73 4.35 -11.77
N GLU A 106 -1.37 3.13 -12.15
CA GLU A 106 -2.12 2.31 -13.09
C GLU A 106 -2.03 0.84 -12.69
N MET A 107 -3.14 0.16 -12.76
CA MET A 107 -3.25 -1.30 -12.66
C MET A 107 -4.56 -1.74 -13.33
N TYR A 108 -4.63 -3.01 -13.77
CA TYR A 108 -5.89 -3.59 -14.21
C TYR A 108 -6.74 -3.94 -13.00
N GLU A 109 -7.58 -3.02 -12.59
CA GLU A 109 -8.51 -3.18 -11.49
C GLU A 109 -9.93 -3.29 -12.03
N GLN A 110 -10.72 -4.18 -11.45
CA GLN A 110 -12.16 -4.23 -11.75
C GLN A 110 -12.82 -2.92 -11.29
N PRO A 111 -13.76 -2.39 -12.07
CA PRO A 111 -14.57 -1.27 -11.61
C PRO A 111 -15.19 -1.60 -10.25
N ARG A 112 -14.96 -0.76 -9.26
CA ARG A 112 -15.56 -0.86 -7.93
C ARG A 112 -16.70 0.14 -7.83
N ALA A 113 -17.77 -0.27 -7.15
CA ALA A 113 -18.90 0.61 -6.90
C ALA A 113 -18.48 1.81 -6.04
N GLU A 114 -17.62 1.53 -5.05
CA GLU A 114 -17.19 2.50 -4.07
C GLU A 114 -15.70 2.87 -4.25
N ASP A 115 -15.41 4.17 -4.16
CA ASP A 115 -14.05 4.68 -4.36
C ASP A 115 -13.06 4.22 -3.28
N TYR A 116 -13.53 3.96 -2.06
CA TYR A 116 -12.67 3.49 -0.98
C TYR A 116 -12.15 2.06 -1.18
N LEU A 117 -12.81 1.26 -2.04
CA LEU A 117 -12.38 -0.09 -2.41
C LEU A 117 -11.33 -0.11 -3.51
N LYS A 118 -11.09 1.02 -4.19
CA LYS A 118 -10.10 1.12 -5.27
C LYS A 118 -8.69 1.02 -4.71
N ARG A 119 -7.85 0.26 -5.38
CA ARG A 119 -6.42 0.16 -5.08
C ARG A 119 -5.60 1.17 -5.86
N THR A 120 -6.04 1.55 -7.06
CA THR A 120 -5.44 2.63 -7.84
C THR A 120 -5.52 3.94 -7.06
N GLY A 121 -4.41 4.65 -6.95
CA GLY A 121 -4.27 5.84 -6.11
C GLY A 121 -3.88 5.55 -4.65
N LYS A 122 -3.77 4.28 -4.26
CA LYS A 122 -3.33 3.87 -2.92
C LYS A 122 -1.92 3.30 -2.95
N SER A 123 -1.35 3.08 -1.77
CA SER A 123 -0.03 2.47 -1.64
C SER A 123 -0.05 1.00 -2.04
N VAL A 124 1.05 0.52 -2.61
CA VAL A 124 1.28 -0.91 -2.84
C VAL A 124 1.28 -1.62 -1.49
N GLY A 125 0.49 -2.70 -1.38
CA GLY A 125 0.38 -3.47 -0.14
C GLY A 125 -0.46 -2.80 0.95
N GLN A 126 -1.23 -1.74 0.63
CA GLN A 126 -2.16 -1.16 1.60
C GLN A 126 -3.18 -2.20 2.04
N TYR A 127 -3.36 -2.31 3.35
CA TYR A 127 -4.42 -3.14 3.93
C TYR A 127 -5.78 -2.47 3.74
N PHE A 128 -6.76 -3.30 3.39
CA PHE A 128 -8.16 -2.95 3.34
C PHE A 128 -8.89 -3.79 4.38
N GLY A 129 -9.79 -3.20 5.10
CA GLY A 129 -10.54 -3.87 6.15
C GLY A 129 -11.69 -3.02 6.64
N LEU A 130 -12.47 -3.57 7.55
CA LEU A 130 -13.59 -2.89 8.16
C LEU A 130 -13.11 -1.87 9.19
N GLU A 131 -13.76 -0.71 9.24
CA GLU A 131 -13.50 0.33 10.24
C GLU A 131 -14.24 -0.02 11.54
N ALA A 132 -13.48 -0.32 12.60
CA ALA A 132 -14.03 -0.57 13.92
C ALA A 132 -14.44 0.75 14.59
N ILE A 133 -15.66 0.83 15.11
CA ILE A 133 -16.21 2.01 15.79
C ILE A 133 -16.51 1.78 17.27
N GLY A 134 -16.19 0.61 17.79
CA GLY A 134 -16.38 0.23 19.19
C GLY A 134 -16.72 -1.23 19.38
N PHE A 135 -17.37 -1.53 20.49
CA PHE A 135 -17.88 -2.85 20.83
C PHE A 135 -19.35 -2.76 21.15
N PHE A 136 -20.11 -3.80 20.81
CA PHE A 136 -21.50 -3.93 21.21
C PHE A 136 -21.63 -4.06 22.72
N GLN A 137 -22.49 -3.28 23.35
CA GLN A 137 -22.70 -3.30 24.79
C GLN A 137 -23.77 -4.32 25.20
N ASP A 138 -24.83 -4.44 24.42
CA ASP A 138 -25.97 -5.29 24.70
C ASP A 138 -26.65 -5.79 23.43
N GLU A 139 -27.67 -6.64 23.59
CA GLU A 139 -28.45 -7.21 22.49
C GLU A 139 -29.31 -6.14 21.77
N LEU A 140 -29.76 -5.10 22.45
CA LEU A 140 -30.58 -4.03 21.85
C LEU A 140 -29.73 -3.21 20.84
N GLU A 141 -28.46 -3.00 21.18
CA GLU A 141 -27.54 -2.32 20.28
C GLU A 141 -27.25 -3.15 19.02
N ILE A 142 -27.19 -4.48 19.15
CA ILE A 142 -27.01 -5.41 18.04
C ILE A 142 -28.25 -5.40 17.12
N GLU A 143 -29.45 -5.45 17.69
CA GLU A 143 -30.71 -5.41 16.92
C GLU A 143 -30.88 -4.10 16.13
N ALA A 144 -30.37 -3.00 16.65
CA ALA A 144 -30.42 -1.68 15.99
C ALA A 144 -29.28 -1.43 14.99
N ALA A 145 -28.29 -2.30 14.95
CA ALA A 145 -27.09 -2.13 14.10
C ALA A 145 -27.27 -2.72 12.70
N PRO A 146 -26.43 -2.32 11.72
CA PRO A 146 -26.36 -2.98 10.43
C PRO A 146 -26.06 -4.47 10.56
N LEU A 147 -26.68 -5.26 9.66
CA LEU A 147 -26.54 -6.72 9.66
C LEU A 147 -25.10 -7.15 9.34
N HIS A 148 -24.48 -7.92 10.22
CA HIS A 148 -23.19 -8.54 9.96
C HIS A 148 -23.33 -9.81 9.12
N THR A 149 -22.60 -9.90 8.00
CA THR A 149 -22.61 -11.09 7.12
C THR A 149 -21.54 -12.12 7.48
N PHE A 150 -20.62 -11.80 8.38
CA PHE A 150 -19.50 -12.68 8.76
C PHE A 150 -19.84 -13.70 9.83
N GLY A 151 -21.01 -13.60 10.46
CA GLY A 151 -21.46 -14.51 11.50
C GLY A 151 -22.40 -13.86 12.50
N SER A 152 -22.82 -14.62 13.51
CA SER A 152 -23.63 -14.11 14.62
C SER A 152 -22.78 -13.23 15.54
N VAL A 153 -23.36 -12.11 15.92
CA VAL A 153 -22.73 -11.10 16.79
C VAL A 153 -23.27 -11.23 18.20
N ARG A 154 -22.46 -10.95 19.21
CA ARG A 154 -22.78 -10.97 20.63
C ARG A 154 -22.31 -9.70 21.32
N PRO A 155 -22.86 -9.34 22.49
CA PRO A 155 -22.29 -8.29 23.32
C PRO A 155 -20.80 -8.52 23.59
N GLY A 156 -19.97 -7.48 23.40
CA GLY A 156 -18.52 -7.55 23.47
C GLY A 156 -17.81 -7.73 22.12
N ASP A 157 -18.51 -8.09 21.06
CA ASP A 157 -17.93 -8.17 19.72
C ASP A 157 -17.70 -6.78 19.11
N VAL A 158 -16.80 -6.72 18.13
CA VAL A 158 -16.44 -5.46 17.46
C VAL A 158 -17.61 -4.98 16.59
N ARG A 159 -17.98 -3.73 16.81
CA ARG A 159 -18.94 -3.01 15.96
C ARG A 159 -18.20 -2.32 14.82
N TYR A 160 -18.63 -2.57 13.59
CA TYR A 160 -18.06 -1.98 12.39
C TYR A 160 -18.96 -0.89 11.82
N LYS A 161 -18.33 0.05 11.16
CA LYS A 161 -19.02 1.15 10.47
C LYS A 161 -19.54 0.67 9.12
N ASP A 162 -20.81 0.94 8.89
CA ASP A 162 -21.41 0.81 7.57
C ASP A 162 -20.99 2.00 6.71
N GLN A 163 -20.03 1.76 5.79
CA GLN A 163 -19.40 2.81 4.98
C GLN A 163 -20.32 3.31 3.86
N ASN A 164 -21.04 2.41 3.21
CA ASN A 164 -21.93 2.71 2.07
C ASN A 164 -23.37 2.97 2.51
N LYS A 165 -23.68 2.75 3.79
CA LYS A 165 -25.02 2.96 4.40
C LYS A 165 -26.12 2.09 3.77
N ASP A 166 -25.78 0.86 3.40
CA ASP A 166 -26.74 -0.11 2.85
C ASP A 166 -27.43 -0.95 3.94
N GLY A 167 -27.05 -0.77 5.21
CA GLY A 167 -27.57 -1.50 6.35
C GLY A 167 -26.92 -2.87 6.55
N VAL A 168 -25.81 -3.16 5.85
CA VAL A 168 -25.12 -4.44 5.89
C VAL A 168 -23.62 -4.26 6.05
N ILE A 169 -23.00 -4.99 6.94
CA ILE A 169 -21.53 -5.07 7.10
C ILE A 169 -21.03 -6.26 6.30
N ASN A 170 -20.32 -5.98 5.20
CA ASN A 170 -19.79 -6.97 4.28
C ASN A 170 -18.41 -6.49 3.73
N GLU A 171 -17.86 -7.16 2.71
CA GLU A 171 -16.58 -6.79 2.06
C GLU A 171 -16.71 -5.68 0.99
N ASN A 172 -17.92 -5.10 0.85
CA ASN A 172 -18.18 -4.02 -0.13
C ASN A 172 -18.11 -2.64 0.50
#